data_dafed73be7c55ada36abe49788ae3d19
#
_entry.id   dafed73be7c55ada36abe49788ae3d19
#
_cell.length_a   1.000
_cell.length_b   1.000
_cell.length_c   1.000
_cell.angle_alpha   90.00
_cell.angle_beta   90.00
_cell.angle_gamma   90.00
#
_symmetry.space_group_name_H-M   'P 1'
#
loop_
_entity.id
_entity.type
_entity.pdbx_description
1 polymer ?
#
loop_
_entity_poly.entity_id
_entity_poly.type
_entity_poly.pdbx_seq_one_letter_code
_entity_poly.pdbx_strand_id
1 'polypeptide(L)'
;MLPAPGFHHLHLNSVDPDAAINFYTRHFPSTAKTSWAGLPALASPNNVLVLFTKVAAPPPTSPQTAIWHFGWHVTDSRKSLETYRSRPDVTLLPLYTGDDGGAVFISSDTWPGTGGVLGLTKPQIADAKARAVQPTRVGGFAYMKGPDNALVEYAGNHPAERFNHVHFFQEDPYCAQLWYQEHLNAPVYAGRTAPAQMTQASCKVARGADRTFPALEPDGMFRSPSAAVVFGDVAFLWYMRQGEQPLVSPRGHLYDHIALSVADLDAWVAKLRGEGVRFLEEPYKLGASRAVMIEGPSREALELVEVR
;
A
#
# COMPACT_ATOMS: atom_id res chain seq x y z
N MET A 1 -15.82 -16.47 17.06
CA MET A 1 -15.13 -15.32 16.39
C MET A 1 -14.47 -15.88 15.14
N LEU A 2 -14.66 -15.23 13.98
CA LEU A 2 -13.99 -15.63 12.74
C LEU A 2 -12.47 -15.35 12.86
N PRO A 3 -11.61 -16.19 12.28
CA PRO A 3 -10.17 -15.92 12.23
C PRO A 3 -9.91 -14.68 11.37
N ALA A 4 -8.84 -13.94 11.68
CA ALA A 4 -8.41 -12.83 10.82
C ALA A 4 -8.15 -13.35 9.38
N PRO A 5 -8.56 -12.61 8.34
CA PRO A 5 -8.22 -12.96 6.97
C PRO A 5 -6.71 -12.99 6.73
N GLY A 6 -6.27 -13.74 5.73
CA GLY A 6 -4.92 -13.61 5.18
C GLY A 6 -4.88 -12.58 4.05
N PHE A 7 -3.71 -12.07 3.67
CA PHE A 7 -3.56 -11.33 2.43
C PHE A 7 -3.56 -12.30 1.25
N HIS A 8 -4.38 -12.03 0.24
CA HIS A 8 -4.47 -12.89 -0.96
C HIS A 8 -3.78 -12.25 -2.16
N HIS A 9 -4.22 -11.08 -2.57
CA HIS A 9 -3.61 -10.40 -3.72
C HIS A 9 -3.79 -8.87 -3.70
N LEU A 10 -2.92 -8.20 -4.45
CA LEU A 10 -3.12 -6.85 -4.94
C LEU A 10 -3.53 -6.94 -6.41
N HIS A 11 -4.55 -6.19 -6.82
CA HIS A 11 -5.03 -6.15 -8.20
C HIS A 11 -4.65 -4.84 -8.88
N LEU A 12 -3.97 -4.93 -10.02
CA LEU A 12 -3.55 -3.80 -10.84
C LEU A 12 -4.24 -3.82 -12.20
N ASN A 13 -4.57 -2.63 -12.70
CA ASN A 13 -4.88 -2.43 -14.10
C ASN A 13 -3.58 -2.13 -14.86
N SER A 14 -3.37 -2.73 -16.02
CA SER A 14 -2.17 -2.56 -16.82
C SER A 14 -2.48 -2.56 -18.31
N VAL A 15 -1.83 -1.70 -19.07
CA VAL A 15 -1.94 -1.73 -20.54
C VAL A 15 -1.26 -2.95 -21.15
N ASP A 16 -0.20 -3.45 -20.49
CA ASP A 16 0.54 -4.63 -20.90
C ASP A 16 0.92 -5.51 -19.70
N PRO A 17 0.01 -6.39 -19.25
CA PRO A 17 0.27 -7.29 -18.13
C PRO A 17 1.53 -8.17 -18.30
N ASP A 18 1.84 -8.62 -19.52
CA ASP A 18 3.02 -9.44 -19.75
C ASP A 18 4.32 -8.65 -19.58
N ALA A 19 4.37 -7.41 -20.08
CA ALA A 19 5.50 -6.50 -19.83
C ALA A 19 5.63 -6.17 -18.34
N ALA A 20 4.51 -5.93 -17.65
CA ALA A 20 4.52 -5.68 -16.21
C ALA A 20 5.07 -6.88 -15.42
N ILE A 21 4.60 -8.08 -15.70
CA ILE A 21 5.08 -9.32 -15.09
C ILE A 21 6.59 -9.51 -15.35
N ASN A 22 7.04 -9.29 -16.56
CA ASN A 22 8.45 -9.41 -16.92
C ASN A 22 9.32 -8.39 -16.17
N PHE A 23 8.82 -7.17 -15.96
CA PHE A 23 9.49 -6.16 -15.14
C PHE A 23 9.65 -6.66 -13.70
N TYR A 24 8.58 -7.04 -13.04
CA TYR A 24 8.62 -7.45 -11.63
C TYR A 24 9.45 -8.71 -11.40
N THR A 25 9.33 -9.74 -12.23
CA THR A 25 10.13 -10.98 -12.09
C THR A 25 11.61 -10.75 -12.34
N ARG A 26 11.98 -9.77 -13.16
CA ARG A 26 13.38 -9.38 -13.39
C ARG A 26 13.97 -8.65 -12.18
N HIS A 27 13.17 -7.81 -11.52
CA HIS A 27 13.65 -6.95 -10.44
C HIS A 27 13.49 -7.60 -9.06
N PHE A 28 12.55 -8.51 -8.92
CA PHE A 28 12.29 -9.31 -7.72
C PHE A 28 12.32 -10.80 -8.11
N PRO A 29 13.51 -11.39 -8.26
CA PRO A 29 13.69 -12.73 -8.83
C PRO A 29 13.12 -13.88 -7.99
N SER A 30 12.76 -13.66 -6.74
CA SER A 30 11.99 -14.62 -5.96
C SER A 30 10.53 -14.76 -6.42
N THR A 31 10.05 -13.81 -7.23
CA THR A 31 8.68 -13.74 -7.72
C THR A 31 8.56 -14.51 -9.04
N ALA A 32 7.51 -15.31 -9.18
CA ALA A 32 7.27 -16.11 -10.37
C ALA A 32 6.02 -15.67 -11.15
N LYS A 33 6.07 -15.81 -12.48
CA LYS A 33 4.89 -15.66 -13.35
C LYS A 33 3.92 -16.81 -13.09
N THR A 34 2.64 -16.48 -12.95
CA THR A 34 1.55 -17.43 -12.79
C THR A 34 0.24 -16.90 -13.40
N SER A 35 -0.85 -17.58 -13.15
CA SER A 35 -2.21 -17.09 -13.43
C SER A 35 -3.14 -17.50 -12.30
N TRP A 36 -4.15 -16.69 -12.02
CA TRP A 36 -5.18 -17.02 -11.04
C TRP A 36 -6.54 -16.49 -11.51
N ALA A 37 -7.60 -17.29 -11.35
CA ALA A 37 -8.95 -16.97 -11.83
C ALA A 37 -9.04 -16.52 -13.30
N GLY A 38 -8.13 -17.01 -14.16
CA GLY A 38 -8.05 -16.63 -15.56
C GLY A 38 -7.30 -15.33 -15.85
N LEU A 39 -6.77 -14.67 -14.82
CA LEU A 39 -5.98 -13.44 -14.95
C LEU A 39 -4.47 -13.75 -14.89
N PRO A 40 -3.64 -13.01 -15.67
CA PRO A 40 -2.20 -13.06 -15.50
C PRO A 40 -1.80 -12.54 -14.12
N ALA A 41 -0.80 -13.17 -13.52
CA ALA A 41 -0.42 -12.89 -12.15
C ALA A 41 1.07 -13.09 -11.88
N LEU A 42 1.52 -12.54 -10.77
CA LEU A 42 2.77 -12.85 -10.09
C LEU A 42 2.47 -13.63 -8.82
N ALA A 43 3.32 -14.59 -8.48
CA ALA A 43 3.32 -15.26 -7.19
C ALA A 43 4.59 -14.94 -6.42
N SER A 44 4.44 -14.39 -5.24
CA SER A 44 5.51 -14.19 -4.27
C SER A 44 5.71 -15.46 -3.42
N PRO A 45 6.93 -15.73 -2.89
CA PRO A 45 7.20 -16.94 -2.10
C PRO A 45 6.30 -17.14 -0.87
N ASN A 46 5.68 -16.09 -0.36
CA ASN A 46 4.72 -16.13 0.75
C ASN A 46 3.27 -16.34 0.31
N ASN A 47 3.04 -16.89 -0.88
CA ASN A 47 1.73 -17.16 -1.47
C ASN A 47 0.87 -15.91 -1.75
N VAL A 48 1.48 -14.75 -1.76
CA VAL A 48 0.84 -13.50 -2.17
C VAL A 48 0.85 -13.38 -3.68
N LEU A 49 -0.27 -12.99 -4.26
CA LEU A 49 -0.39 -12.73 -5.68
C LEU A 49 -0.43 -11.23 -5.99
N VAL A 50 0.04 -10.86 -7.19
CA VAL A 50 -0.29 -9.58 -7.83
C VAL A 50 -0.99 -9.91 -9.12
N LEU A 51 -2.26 -9.58 -9.24
CA LEU A 51 -3.08 -9.84 -10.42
C LEU A 51 -3.10 -8.64 -11.35
N PHE A 52 -3.28 -8.91 -12.64
CA PHE A 52 -3.35 -7.85 -13.65
C PHE A 52 -4.60 -7.99 -14.52
N THR A 53 -5.36 -6.89 -14.63
CA THR A 53 -6.38 -6.74 -15.68
C THR A 53 -5.82 -5.91 -16.81
N LYS A 54 -5.91 -6.42 -18.04
CA LYS A 54 -5.54 -5.66 -19.24
C LYS A 54 -6.56 -4.57 -19.52
N VAL A 55 -6.06 -3.33 -19.64
CA VAL A 55 -6.86 -2.16 -20.01
C VAL A 55 -6.38 -1.55 -21.32
N ALA A 56 -7.27 -0.83 -22.02
CA ALA A 56 -6.97 -0.27 -23.34
C ALA A 56 -6.14 1.02 -23.29
N ALA A 57 -6.14 1.72 -22.16
CA ALA A 57 -5.43 2.98 -21.94
C ALA A 57 -4.74 2.97 -20.58
N PRO A 58 -3.69 3.78 -20.38
CA PRO A 58 -3.02 3.89 -19.09
C PRO A 58 -4.02 4.17 -17.97
N PRO A 59 -4.02 3.35 -16.91
CA PRO A 59 -4.97 3.52 -15.81
C PRO A 59 -4.67 4.83 -15.05
N PRO A 60 -5.70 5.54 -14.59
CA PRO A 60 -5.49 6.78 -13.85
C PRO A 60 -4.82 6.51 -12.51
N THR A 61 -3.98 7.48 -12.08
CA THR A 61 -3.37 7.54 -10.74
C THR A 61 -3.94 8.70 -9.92
N SER A 62 -4.76 9.53 -10.55
CA SER A 62 -5.49 10.64 -9.92
C SER A 62 -6.97 10.61 -10.32
N PRO A 63 -7.90 11.17 -9.51
CA PRO A 63 -7.70 11.71 -8.16
C PRO A 63 -7.10 10.69 -7.18
N GLN A 64 -6.58 11.16 -6.03
CA GLN A 64 -5.95 10.29 -5.05
C GLN A 64 -6.91 9.24 -4.51
N THR A 65 -6.45 7.99 -4.48
CA THR A 65 -7.15 6.84 -3.89
C THR A 65 -6.47 6.43 -2.59
N ALA A 66 -7.12 5.53 -1.84
CA ALA A 66 -6.53 5.02 -0.62
C ALA A 66 -5.26 4.18 -0.87
N ILE A 67 -5.18 3.43 -1.96
CA ILE A 67 -3.99 2.60 -2.24
C ILE A 67 -2.90 3.49 -2.84
N TRP A 68 -1.79 3.62 -2.13
CA TRP A 68 -0.70 4.51 -2.52
C TRP A 68 0.41 3.79 -3.27
N HIS A 69 1.02 2.77 -2.64
CA HIS A 69 2.04 1.92 -3.25
C HIS A 69 2.16 0.58 -2.55
N PHE A 70 2.97 -0.28 -3.11
CA PHE A 70 3.27 -1.60 -2.57
C PHE A 70 4.76 -1.89 -2.65
N GLY A 71 5.23 -2.93 -1.93
CA GLY A 71 6.64 -3.20 -1.90
C GLY A 71 7.03 -4.64 -1.58
N TRP A 72 8.33 -4.88 -1.82
CA TRP A 72 9.02 -6.12 -1.51
C TRP A 72 10.05 -5.92 -0.42
N HIS A 73 10.18 -6.90 0.46
CA HIS A 73 11.41 -7.08 1.20
C HIS A 73 12.51 -7.57 0.25
N VAL A 74 13.73 -7.06 0.45
CA VAL A 74 14.95 -7.56 -0.19
C VAL A 74 15.98 -7.96 0.88
N THR A 75 16.86 -8.90 0.55
CA THR A 75 17.83 -9.42 1.52
C THR A 75 18.98 -8.47 1.80
N ASP A 76 19.32 -7.61 0.84
CA ASP A 76 20.39 -6.63 0.93
C ASP A 76 19.99 -5.37 0.16
N SER A 77 19.63 -4.31 0.88
CA SER A 77 19.15 -3.07 0.27
C SER A 77 20.23 -2.35 -0.53
N ARG A 78 21.48 -2.40 -0.08
CA ARG A 78 22.59 -1.74 -0.76
C ARG A 78 22.93 -2.40 -2.08
N LYS A 79 23.02 -3.72 -2.08
CA LYS A 79 23.23 -4.51 -3.29
C LYS A 79 22.06 -4.33 -4.28
N SER A 80 20.83 -4.30 -3.77
CA SER A 80 19.65 -4.02 -4.59
C SER A 80 19.72 -2.63 -5.22
N LEU A 81 20.09 -1.61 -4.46
CA LEU A 81 20.27 -0.25 -4.97
C LEU A 81 21.31 -0.17 -6.09
N GLU A 82 22.49 -0.77 -5.88
CA GLU A 82 23.55 -0.84 -6.91
C GLU A 82 23.06 -1.54 -8.17
N THR A 83 22.37 -2.67 -8.01
CA THR A 83 21.78 -3.42 -9.11
C THR A 83 20.77 -2.57 -9.89
N TYR A 84 19.86 -1.91 -9.19
CA TYR A 84 18.84 -1.08 -9.84
C TYR A 84 19.40 0.15 -10.54
N ARG A 85 20.42 0.79 -9.96
CA ARG A 85 21.12 1.92 -10.59
C ARG A 85 21.80 1.54 -11.92
N SER A 86 22.23 0.30 -12.05
CA SER A 86 22.89 -0.18 -13.27
C SER A 86 21.92 -0.58 -14.39
N ARG A 87 20.61 -0.64 -14.11
CA ARG A 87 19.58 -1.10 -15.05
C ARG A 87 18.91 0.07 -15.76
N PRO A 88 18.94 0.11 -17.10
CA PRO A 88 18.39 1.23 -17.86
C PRO A 88 16.86 1.31 -17.82
N ASP A 89 16.18 0.20 -17.48
CA ASP A 89 14.74 0.10 -17.37
C ASP A 89 14.21 0.43 -15.96
N VAL A 90 15.08 0.81 -15.01
CA VAL A 90 14.70 1.21 -13.65
C VAL A 90 14.88 2.72 -13.47
N THR A 91 13.81 3.38 -13.06
CA THR A 91 13.86 4.75 -12.58
C THR A 91 13.71 4.76 -11.07
N LEU A 92 14.80 5.05 -10.38
CA LEU A 92 14.78 5.28 -8.92
C LEU A 92 14.25 6.66 -8.61
N LEU A 93 13.44 6.76 -7.57
CA LEU A 93 12.83 8.00 -7.10
C LEU A 93 13.43 8.37 -5.74
N PRO A 94 14.58 9.07 -5.70
CA PRO A 94 15.21 9.48 -4.45
C PRO A 94 14.34 10.44 -3.64
N LEU A 95 13.58 11.25 -4.36
CA LEU A 95 12.53 12.09 -3.81
C LEU A 95 11.27 11.87 -4.66
N TYR A 96 10.17 11.70 -3.99
CA TYR A 96 8.86 11.62 -4.62
C TYR A 96 8.02 12.81 -4.15
N THR A 97 7.49 13.56 -5.09
CA THR A 97 6.51 14.62 -4.84
C THR A 97 5.24 14.27 -5.59
N GLY A 98 4.09 14.45 -4.98
CA GLY A 98 2.80 14.35 -5.67
C GLY A 98 2.68 15.40 -6.78
N ASP A 99 1.86 15.13 -7.78
CA ASP A 99 1.67 15.99 -8.96
C ASP A 99 1.14 17.39 -8.63
N ASP A 100 0.51 17.53 -7.48
CA ASP A 100 -0.03 18.79 -6.94
C ASP A 100 0.98 19.64 -6.18
N GLY A 101 2.27 19.27 -6.19
CA GLY A 101 3.30 19.93 -5.41
C GLY A 101 3.24 19.63 -3.91
N GLY A 102 2.49 18.60 -3.54
CA GLY A 102 2.25 18.17 -2.16
C GLY A 102 3.48 17.57 -1.47
N ALA A 103 3.23 16.52 -0.69
CA ALA A 103 4.24 15.88 0.16
C ALA A 103 5.47 15.40 -0.59
N VAL A 104 6.61 15.49 0.07
CA VAL A 104 7.88 14.94 -0.40
C VAL A 104 8.16 13.65 0.36
N PHE A 105 8.31 12.55 -0.38
CA PHE A 105 8.73 11.26 0.14
C PHE A 105 10.19 11.01 -0.19
N ILE A 106 10.92 10.39 0.72
CA ILE A 106 12.36 10.22 0.64
C ILE A 106 12.70 8.74 0.62
N SER A 107 13.47 8.34 -0.37
CA SER A 107 14.13 7.03 -0.37
C SER A 107 15.31 7.05 0.59
N SER A 108 15.26 6.30 1.66
CA SER A 108 16.30 6.35 2.71
C SER A 108 17.67 5.90 2.22
N ASP A 109 17.72 5.02 1.22
CA ASP A 109 18.98 4.51 0.67
C ASP A 109 19.62 5.45 -0.35
N THR A 110 18.87 6.38 -0.90
CA THR A 110 19.35 7.30 -1.93
C THR A 110 19.51 8.73 -1.42
N TRP A 111 19.09 8.98 -0.20
CA TRP A 111 19.08 10.28 0.43
C TRP A 111 19.84 10.28 1.76
N PRO A 112 20.49 11.41 2.13
CA PRO A 112 21.23 11.51 3.37
C PRO A 112 20.37 11.17 4.57
N GLY A 113 20.88 10.22 5.37
CA GLY A 113 20.12 9.63 6.44
C GLY A 113 19.68 10.59 7.51
N THR A 114 18.39 10.63 7.67
CA THR A 114 17.78 10.99 8.94
C THR A 114 16.95 9.81 9.39
N GLY A 115 16.63 9.78 10.64
CA GLY A 115 15.96 8.65 11.28
C GLY A 115 14.59 8.26 10.73
N GLY A 116 14.12 8.81 9.60
CA GLY A 116 12.85 8.43 9.01
C GLY A 116 12.54 9.15 7.71
N VAL A 117 11.72 8.53 6.93
CA VAL A 117 11.17 8.99 5.63
C VAL A 117 10.58 10.37 5.69
N LEU A 118 10.04 10.69 6.83
CA LEU A 118 9.14 11.82 7.05
C LEU A 118 9.78 12.88 7.95
N GLY A 119 11.11 12.84 8.05
CA GLY A 119 11.83 13.67 9.01
C GLY A 119 12.44 14.95 8.46
N LEU A 120 12.44 15.17 7.14
CA LEU A 120 13.10 16.33 6.55
C LEU A 120 12.11 17.30 5.90
N THR A 121 12.28 18.57 6.17
CA THR A 121 11.60 19.64 5.46
C THR A 121 12.22 19.91 4.09
N LYS A 122 11.50 20.59 3.18
CA LYS A 122 12.06 20.99 1.88
C LYS A 122 13.35 21.78 2.01
N PRO A 123 13.48 22.76 2.91
CA PRO A 123 14.73 23.47 3.15
C PRO A 123 15.88 22.54 3.58
N GLN A 124 15.62 21.59 4.50
CA GLN A 124 16.62 20.61 4.93
C GLN A 124 17.07 19.69 3.78
N ILE A 125 16.13 19.30 2.91
CA ILE A 125 16.44 18.54 1.69
C ILE A 125 17.33 19.36 0.76
N ALA A 126 16.99 20.61 0.51
CA ALA A 126 17.78 21.51 -0.34
C ALA A 126 19.20 21.72 0.21
N ASP A 127 19.33 21.95 1.51
CA ASP A 127 20.63 22.08 2.19
C ASP A 127 21.47 20.79 2.10
N ALA A 128 20.86 19.63 2.35
CA ALA A 128 21.55 18.35 2.23
C ALA A 128 22.04 18.09 0.79
N LYS A 129 21.27 18.47 -0.23
CA LYS A 129 21.69 18.41 -1.64
C LYS A 129 22.88 19.33 -1.89
N ALA A 130 22.79 20.58 -1.46
CA ALA A 130 23.84 21.57 -1.66
C ALA A 130 25.17 21.14 -1.03
N ARG A 131 25.12 20.49 0.13
CA ARG A 131 26.29 19.96 0.84
C ARG A 131 26.74 18.58 0.38
N ALA A 132 26.07 17.97 -0.60
CA ALA A 132 26.35 16.61 -1.08
C ALA A 132 26.43 15.56 0.05
N VAL A 133 25.57 15.71 1.06
CA VAL A 133 25.56 14.79 2.21
C VAL A 133 25.20 13.37 1.74
N GLN A 134 25.97 12.39 2.17
CA GLN A 134 25.76 11.00 1.79
C GLN A 134 24.82 10.27 2.76
N PRO A 135 24.06 9.28 2.28
CA PRO A 135 23.25 8.42 3.15
C PRO A 135 24.12 7.74 4.20
N THR A 136 23.74 7.85 5.45
CA THR A 136 24.46 7.24 6.58
C THR A 136 23.81 5.94 7.06
N ARG A 137 22.59 5.66 6.63
CA ARG A 137 21.81 4.53 7.13
C ARG A 137 22.07 3.28 6.29
N VAL A 138 22.35 2.19 6.98
CA VAL A 138 22.39 0.84 6.42
C VAL A 138 21.03 0.19 6.69
N GLY A 139 20.43 -0.40 5.65
CA GLY A 139 19.10 -0.99 5.78
C GLY A 139 18.01 0.05 5.71
N GLY A 140 17.60 0.32 4.53
CA GLY A 140 16.58 1.28 4.26
C GLY A 140 15.65 0.77 3.18
N PHE A 141 15.08 1.71 2.49
CA PHE A 141 14.16 1.45 1.41
C PHE A 141 14.42 2.48 0.31
N ALA A 142 13.94 2.17 -0.89
CA ALA A 142 13.87 3.13 -1.96
C ALA A 142 12.63 2.90 -2.83
N TYR A 143 12.17 3.98 -3.44
CA TYR A 143 11.08 3.95 -4.42
C TYR A 143 11.64 3.84 -5.83
N MET A 144 10.94 3.07 -6.64
CA MET A 144 11.16 2.98 -8.08
C MET A 144 9.84 3.13 -8.84
N LYS A 145 9.96 3.58 -10.08
CA LYS A 145 8.83 3.65 -11.00
C LYS A 145 8.69 2.31 -11.69
N GLY A 146 7.55 1.67 -11.48
CA GLY A 146 7.16 0.44 -12.16
C GLY A 146 6.34 0.69 -13.43
N PRO A 147 5.89 -0.38 -14.10
CA PRO A 147 4.96 -0.32 -15.22
C PRO A 147 3.70 0.47 -14.89
N ASP A 148 3.12 1.11 -15.91
CA ASP A 148 1.92 1.94 -15.79
C ASP A 148 2.04 3.08 -14.75
N ASN A 149 3.27 3.53 -14.46
CA ASN A 149 3.63 4.50 -13.43
C ASN A 149 3.40 4.02 -11.99
N ALA A 150 3.33 2.71 -11.74
CA ALA A 150 3.24 2.18 -10.39
C ALA A 150 4.41 2.68 -9.52
N LEU A 151 4.10 3.12 -8.31
CA LEU A 151 5.11 3.38 -7.30
C LEU A 151 5.40 2.06 -6.57
N VAL A 152 6.65 1.64 -6.60
CA VAL A 152 7.09 0.39 -6.00
C VAL A 152 8.18 0.68 -4.98
N GLU A 153 8.08 0.09 -3.79
CA GLU A 153 9.10 0.19 -2.77
C GLU A 153 9.87 -1.13 -2.65
N TYR A 154 11.18 -1.07 -2.45
CA TYR A 154 11.88 -2.15 -1.81
C TYR A 154 12.30 -1.74 -0.40
N ALA A 155 12.16 -2.65 0.56
CA ALA A 155 12.60 -2.49 1.94
C ALA A 155 13.64 -3.56 2.27
N GLY A 156 14.78 -3.17 2.83
CA GLY A 156 15.97 -3.98 2.86
C GLY A 156 16.27 -4.72 4.14
N ASN A 157 17.25 -5.63 4.00
CA ASN A 157 17.89 -6.41 5.07
C ASN A 157 16.93 -7.35 5.81
N HIS A 158 16.05 -7.98 5.03
CA HIS A 158 15.15 -9.02 5.51
C HIS A 158 15.67 -10.41 5.16
N PRO A 159 15.26 -11.46 5.90
CA PRO A 159 15.77 -12.82 5.68
C PRO A 159 15.45 -13.40 4.29
N ALA A 160 14.37 -12.93 3.66
CA ALA A 160 13.92 -13.42 2.36
C ALA A 160 13.30 -12.30 1.54
N GLU A 161 13.53 -12.34 0.22
CA GLU A 161 12.84 -11.48 -0.74
C GLU A 161 11.42 -11.97 -0.93
N ARG A 162 10.44 -11.08 -0.72
CA ARG A 162 9.01 -11.37 -0.89
C ARG A 162 8.17 -10.10 -0.91
N PHE A 163 6.97 -10.15 -1.45
CA PHE A 163 5.95 -9.12 -1.26
C PHE A 163 5.65 -8.97 0.23
N ASN A 164 5.63 -7.77 0.78
CA ASN A 164 5.53 -7.61 2.22
C ASN A 164 4.59 -6.52 2.72
N HIS A 165 4.27 -5.52 1.91
CA HIS A 165 3.42 -4.43 2.37
C HIS A 165 2.64 -3.74 1.26
N VAL A 166 1.57 -3.08 1.69
CA VAL A 166 0.87 -2.06 0.93
C VAL A 166 0.76 -0.81 1.82
N HIS A 167 1.13 0.33 1.28
CA HIS A 167 0.93 1.62 1.92
C HIS A 167 -0.36 2.26 1.42
N PHE A 168 -1.06 2.90 2.34
CA PHE A 168 -2.32 3.56 2.08
C PHE A 168 -2.30 5.00 2.53
N PHE A 169 -3.08 5.82 1.86
CA PHE A 169 -3.61 7.05 2.40
C PHE A 169 -4.95 6.80 3.05
N GLN A 170 -5.20 7.47 4.15
CA GLN A 170 -6.46 7.37 4.88
C GLN A 170 -6.94 8.76 5.28
N GLU A 171 -8.24 8.93 5.39
CA GLU A 171 -8.83 10.14 5.97
C GLU A 171 -8.42 10.28 7.44
N ASP A 172 -8.31 9.17 8.15
CA ASP A 172 -7.77 9.07 9.51
C ASP A 172 -7.13 7.69 9.73
N PRO A 173 -5.79 7.61 9.81
CA PRO A 173 -5.07 6.34 9.98
C PRO A 173 -5.47 5.56 11.25
N TYR A 174 -5.69 6.25 12.37
CA TYR A 174 -6.06 5.55 13.61
C TYR A 174 -7.51 5.03 13.55
N CYS A 175 -8.42 5.79 12.98
CA CYS A 175 -9.79 5.32 12.76
C CYS A 175 -9.84 4.17 11.75
N ALA A 176 -8.99 4.18 10.72
CA ALA A 176 -8.83 3.05 9.82
C ALA A 176 -8.37 1.81 10.59
N GLN A 177 -7.33 1.90 11.41
CA GLN A 177 -6.86 0.77 12.22
C GLN A 177 -7.98 0.16 13.07
N LEU A 178 -8.75 1.01 13.77
CA LEU A 178 -9.86 0.54 14.59
C LEU A 178 -10.95 -0.13 13.74
N TRP A 179 -11.26 0.41 12.56
CA TRP A 179 -12.22 -0.19 11.63
C TRP A 179 -11.78 -1.60 11.17
N TYR A 180 -10.51 -1.74 10.77
CA TYR A 180 -9.97 -3.03 10.35
C TYR A 180 -9.92 -4.05 11.50
N GLN A 181 -9.65 -3.60 12.72
CA GLN A 181 -9.70 -4.46 13.91
C GLN A 181 -11.14 -4.92 14.21
N GLU A 182 -12.12 -4.02 14.16
CA GLU A 182 -13.53 -4.33 14.47
C GLU A 182 -14.15 -5.24 13.39
N HIS A 183 -14.01 -4.85 12.13
CA HIS A 183 -14.73 -5.52 11.05
C HIS A 183 -14.00 -6.72 10.45
N LEU A 184 -12.69 -6.68 10.42
CA LEU A 184 -11.87 -7.74 9.81
C LEU A 184 -11.00 -8.51 10.82
N ASN A 185 -11.17 -8.26 12.12
CA ASN A 185 -10.36 -8.91 13.17
C ASN A 185 -8.85 -8.77 12.94
N ALA A 186 -8.42 -7.69 12.30
CA ALA A 186 -7.04 -7.48 11.86
C ALA A 186 -6.08 -7.35 13.05
N PRO A 187 -5.01 -8.13 13.12
CA PRO A 187 -3.95 -7.94 14.10
C PRO A 187 -3.24 -6.60 13.89
N VAL A 188 -2.95 -5.91 14.99
CA VAL A 188 -2.17 -4.66 14.94
C VAL A 188 -0.71 -4.98 14.63
N TYR A 189 -0.11 -4.20 13.74
CA TYR A 189 1.33 -4.28 13.49
C TYR A 189 2.10 -3.77 14.72
N ALA A 190 3.09 -4.53 15.18
CA ALA A 190 3.83 -4.23 16.39
C ALA A 190 4.43 -2.80 16.39
N GLY A 191 4.19 -2.05 17.44
CA GLY A 191 4.65 -0.67 17.59
C GLY A 191 3.83 0.39 16.82
N ARG A 192 2.70 0.01 16.20
CA ARG A 192 1.83 0.90 15.41
C ARG A 192 0.40 0.93 15.94
N THR A 193 0.22 0.96 17.26
CA THR A 193 -1.10 0.96 17.91
C THR A 193 -1.68 2.37 17.98
N ALA A 194 -2.97 2.50 17.67
CA ALA A 194 -3.70 3.75 17.87
C ALA A 194 -3.66 4.18 19.33
N PRO A 195 -3.59 5.51 19.63
CA PRO A 195 -3.65 6.00 21.00
C PRO A 195 -4.90 5.52 21.73
N ALA A 196 -4.78 5.22 23.03
CA ALA A 196 -5.88 4.68 23.83
C ALA A 196 -7.15 5.57 23.89
N GLN A 197 -6.99 6.89 23.71
CA GLN A 197 -8.10 7.82 23.61
C GLN A 197 -8.86 7.75 22.28
N MET A 198 -8.29 7.11 21.25
CA MET A 198 -8.98 6.88 19.99
C MET A 198 -9.83 5.62 20.10
N THR A 199 -11.12 5.77 19.92
CA THR A 199 -12.11 4.69 19.97
C THR A 199 -13.01 4.73 18.75
N GLN A 200 -13.74 3.68 18.45
CA GLN A 200 -14.75 3.67 17.40
C GLN A 200 -15.79 4.77 17.59
N ALA A 201 -16.19 5.05 18.84
CA ALA A 201 -17.12 6.14 19.14
C ALA A 201 -16.53 7.50 18.76
N SER A 202 -15.24 7.76 19.05
CA SER A 202 -14.59 9.02 18.67
C SER A 202 -14.43 9.16 17.15
N CYS A 203 -14.30 8.06 16.43
CA CYS A 203 -14.21 8.05 14.96
C CYS A 203 -15.57 8.33 14.28
N LYS A 204 -16.66 8.06 14.96
CA LYS A 204 -18.02 8.33 14.43
C LYS A 204 -18.46 9.80 14.66
N VAL A 205 -17.73 10.56 15.44
CA VAL A 205 -18.02 11.97 15.68
C VAL A 205 -17.43 12.81 14.55
N ALA A 206 -18.24 13.67 13.95
CA ALA A 206 -17.78 14.64 12.96
C ALA A 206 -16.66 15.50 13.56
N ARG A 207 -15.56 15.62 12.85
CA ARG A 207 -14.41 16.41 13.28
C ARG A 207 -14.57 17.85 12.83
N GLY A 208 -14.32 18.78 13.73
CA GLY A 208 -14.18 20.19 13.40
C GLY A 208 -12.86 20.45 12.63
N ALA A 209 -12.76 21.60 12.02
CA ALA A 209 -11.57 21.99 11.24
C ALA A 209 -10.26 21.95 12.06
N ASP A 210 -10.35 22.16 13.37
CA ASP A 210 -9.25 22.08 14.33
C ASP A 210 -8.77 20.64 14.63
N ARG A 211 -9.51 19.64 14.21
CA ARG A 211 -9.17 18.21 14.37
C ARG A 211 -8.70 17.54 13.09
N THR A 212 -8.60 18.28 12.02
CA THR A 212 -7.98 17.80 10.80
C THR A 212 -6.47 17.78 11.04
N PHE A 213 -5.89 16.59 11.01
CA PHE A 213 -4.44 16.49 10.92
C PHE A 213 -4.02 17.07 9.57
N PRO A 214 -3.12 18.04 9.52
CA PRO A 214 -2.62 18.49 8.24
C PRO A 214 -1.91 17.30 7.57
N ALA A 215 -2.31 16.94 6.36
CA ALA A 215 -1.63 15.92 5.59
C ALA A 215 -0.20 16.35 5.26
N LEU A 216 0.03 17.66 5.18
CA LEU A 216 1.30 18.27 4.85
C LEU A 216 1.73 19.28 5.91
N GLU A 217 3.02 19.35 6.16
CA GLU A 217 3.64 20.49 6.81
C GLU A 217 3.68 21.70 5.86
N PRO A 218 3.78 22.95 6.39
CA PRO A 218 3.82 24.15 5.56
C PRO A 218 4.93 24.17 4.51
N ASP A 219 6.03 23.46 4.77
CA ASP A 219 7.15 23.32 3.84
C ASP A 219 7.02 22.09 2.93
N GLY A 220 5.89 21.41 2.95
CA GLY A 220 5.56 20.32 2.06
C GLY A 220 6.05 18.94 2.48
N MET A 221 6.46 18.77 3.73
CA MET A 221 6.76 17.44 4.26
C MET A 221 5.49 16.73 4.71
N PHE A 222 5.41 15.44 4.35
CA PHE A 222 4.35 14.59 4.87
C PHE A 222 4.59 14.28 6.36
N ARG A 223 3.57 14.44 7.17
CA ARG A 223 3.63 14.08 8.59
C ARG A 223 2.59 13.01 8.92
N SER A 224 3.03 12.05 9.72
CA SER A 224 2.16 11.10 10.38
C SER A 224 1.24 11.81 11.40
N PRO A 225 0.03 11.28 11.76
CA PRO A 225 -0.03 9.95 12.34
C PRO A 225 0.03 8.82 11.31
N SER A 226 0.67 7.72 11.70
CA SER A 226 0.67 6.48 10.97
C SER A 226 0.14 5.35 11.84
N ALA A 227 -0.59 4.43 11.25
CA ALA A 227 -1.11 3.24 11.91
C ALA A 227 -0.89 2.03 11.01
N ALA A 228 -1.03 0.82 11.53
CA ALA A 228 -0.83 -0.36 10.72
C ALA A 228 -1.52 -1.59 11.31
N VAL A 229 -1.96 -2.48 10.42
CA VAL A 229 -2.35 -3.87 10.73
C VAL A 229 -1.55 -4.83 9.87
N VAL A 230 -1.71 -6.13 10.13
CA VAL A 230 -1.08 -7.17 9.34
C VAL A 230 -2.10 -8.23 8.96
N PHE A 231 -2.07 -8.68 7.71
CA PHE A 231 -2.84 -9.81 7.23
C PHE A 231 -1.88 -10.91 6.76
N GLY A 232 -1.83 -12.03 7.51
CA GLY A 232 -0.77 -13.00 7.32
C GLY A 232 0.59 -12.37 7.67
N ASP A 233 1.45 -12.19 6.68
CA ASP A 233 2.76 -11.54 6.81
C ASP A 233 2.89 -10.27 5.94
N VAL A 234 1.75 -9.73 5.47
CA VAL A 234 1.70 -8.48 4.70
C VAL A 234 1.19 -7.35 5.58
N ALA A 235 1.97 -6.30 5.70
CA ALA A 235 1.62 -5.12 6.47
C ALA A 235 0.76 -4.15 5.63
N PHE A 236 -0.30 -3.64 6.25
CA PHE A 236 -1.04 -2.47 5.78
C PHE A 236 -0.60 -1.28 6.62
N LEU A 237 0.04 -0.31 5.97
CA LEU A 237 0.62 0.86 6.61
C LEU A 237 -0.13 2.10 6.13
N TRP A 238 -0.74 2.81 7.06
CA TRP A 238 -1.60 3.95 6.76
C TRP A 238 -0.98 5.28 7.16
N TYR A 239 -1.12 6.24 6.25
CA TYR A 239 -0.75 7.64 6.45
C TYR A 239 -1.94 8.54 6.12
N MET A 240 -1.91 9.77 6.58
CA MET A 240 -2.91 10.78 6.20
C MET A 240 -2.91 11.00 4.68
N ARG A 241 -4.09 11.19 4.11
CA ARG A 241 -4.23 11.62 2.72
C ARG A 241 -3.42 12.91 2.44
N GLN A 242 -3.01 13.04 1.20
CA GLN A 242 -2.31 14.22 0.71
C GLN A 242 -3.33 15.19 0.09
N GLY A 243 -3.24 16.46 0.43
CA GLY A 243 -4.15 17.46 -0.10
C GLY A 243 -5.54 17.47 0.58
N GLU A 244 -6.41 18.39 0.13
CA GLU A 244 -7.70 18.69 0.76
C GLU A 244 -8.86 17.88 0.19
N GLN A 245 -8.71 17.34 -1.02
CA GLN A 245 -9.78 16.59 -1.65
C GLN A 245 -9.95 15.22 -0.99
N PRO A 246 -11.19 14.77 -0.76
CA PRO A 246 -11.45 13.42 -0.26
C PRO A 246 -10.86 12.35 -1.18
N LEU A 247 -10.46 11.24 -0.58
CA LEU A 247 -10.07 10.05 -1.35
C LEU A 247 -11.25 9.52 -2.16
N VAL A 248 -10.95 9.00 -3.35
CA VAL A 248 -11.95 8.38 -4.21
C VAL A 248 -11.80 6.85 -4.22
N SER A 249 -12.80 6.14 -4.74
CA SER A 249 -12.70 4.70 -4.93
C SER A 249 -11.53 4.35 -5.86
N PRO A 250 -10.73 3.33 -5.56
CA PRO A 250 -9.63 2.90 -6.42
C PRO A 250 -10.10 2.09 -7.65
N ARG A 251 -11.38 1.71 -7.71
CA ARG A 251 -11.90 0.90 -8.83
C ARG A 251 -11.67 1.58 -10.17
N GLY A 252 -11.00 0.88 -11.08
CA GLY A 252 -10.61 1.40 -12.39
C GLY A 252 -9.34 2.25 -12.40
N HIS A 253 -8.72 2.52 -11.24
CA HIS A 253 -7.40 3.14 -11.14
C HIS A 253 -6.28 2.11 -11.32
N LEU A 254 -5.03 2.56 -11.30
CA LEU A 254 -3.86 1.69 -11.39
C LEU A 254 -3.91 0.56 -10.35
N TYR A 255 -4.09 0.90 -9.08
CA TYR A 255 -4.36 -0.05 -8.00
C TYR A 255 -5.87 -0.17 -7.84
N ASP A 256 -6.45 -1.24 -8.38
CA ASP A 256 -7.90 -1.37 -8.44
C ASP A 256 -8.52 -1.78 -7.10
N HIS A 257 -7.96 -2.81 -6.48
CA HIS A 257 -8.41 -3.31 -5.19
C HIS A 257 -7.36 -4.22 -4.52
N ILE A 258 -7.65 -4.58 -3.28
CA ILE A 258 -6.89 -5.57 -2.50
C ILE A 258 -7.81 -6.70 -2.12
N ALA A 259 -7.31 -7.92 -2.17
CA ALA A 259 -8.04 -9.10 -1.73
C ALA A 259 -7.45 -9.74 -0.47
N LEU A 260 -8.35 -10.15 0.39
CA LEU A 260 -8.08 -10.89 1.61
C LEU A 260 -8.68 -12.30 1.52
N SER A 261 -7.93 -13.31 1.94
CA SER A 261 -8.39 -14.70 1.92
C SER A 261 -9.18 -15.04 3.18
N VAL A 262 -10.31 -15.72 3.01
CA VAL A 262 -11.17 -16.20 4.09
C VAL A 262 -11.55 -17.67 3.85
N ALA A 263 -11.78 -18.43 4.92
CA ALA A 263 -12.17 -19.83 4.80
C ALA A 263 -13.69 -20.04 4.66
N ASP A 264 -14.50 -19.11 5.15
CA ASP A 264 -15.97 -19.16 5.15
C ASP A 264 -16.52 -17.79 4.74
N LEU A 265 -16.76 -17.62 3.45
CA LEU A 265 -17.25 -16.36 2.89
C LEU A 265 -18.65 -16.02 3.38
N ASP A 266 -19.53 -17.01 3.56
CA ASP A 266 -20.91 -16.77 3.99
C ASP A 266 -20.96 -16.24 5.42
N ALA A 267 -20.11 -16.79 6.31
CA ALA A 267 -19.99 -16.28 7.69
C ALA A 267 -19.44 -14.83 7.71
N TRP A 268 -18.47 -14.52 6.86
CA TRP A 268 -17.94 -13.16 6.73
C TRP A 268 -18.97 -12.18 6.18
N VAL A 269 -19.72 -12.56 5.14
CA VAL A 269 -20.81 -11.76 4.57
C VAL A 269 -21.87 -11.47 5.63
N ALA A 270 -22.29 -12.48 6.39
CA ALA A 270 -23.28 -12.31 7.46
C ALA A 270 -22.79 -11.36 8.55
N LYS A 271 -21.53 -11.51 9.01
CA LYS A 271 -20.90 -10.61 9.99
C LYS A 271 -20.88 -9.16 9.49
N LEU A 272 -20.31 -8.92 8.30
CA LEU A 272 -20.11 -7.57 7.78
C LEU A 272 -21.44 -6.86 7.46
N ARG A 273 -22.44 -7.58 6.98
CA ARG A 273 -23.80 -7.02 6.84
C ARG A 273 -24.43 -6.66 8.16
N GLY A 274 -24.29 -7.54 9.18
CA GLY A 274 -24.80 -7.27 10.53
C GLY A 274 -24.13 -6.06 11.19
N GLU A 275 -22.91 -5.75 10.79
CA GLU A 275 -22.13 -4.60 11.26
C GLU A 275 -22.31 -3.33 10.41
N GLY A 276 -23.11 -3.40 9.34
CA GLY A 276 -23.41 -2.25 8.47
C GLY A 276 -22.27 -1.86 7.52
N VAL A 277 -21.34 -2.76 7.25
CA VAL A 277 -20.27 -2.52 6.27
C VAL A 277 -20.88 -2.42 4.86
N ARG A 278 -20.44 -1.44 4.09
CA ARG A 278 -20.92 -1.24 2.73
C ARG A 278 -20.37 -2.29 1.79
N PHE A 279 -21.24 -2.93 1.04
CA PHE A 279 -20.90 -3.83 -0.06
C PHE A 279 -20.84 -3.05 -1.37
N LEU A 280 -19.74 -3.18 -2.10
CA LEU A 280 -19.59 -2.63 -3.45
C LEU A 280 -20.14 -3.59 -4.49
N GLU A 281 -19.96 -4.89 -4.26
CA GLU A 281 -20.51 -5.97 -5.09
C GLU A 281 -21.05 -7.08 -4.19
N GLU A 282 -22.15 -7.70 -4.57
CA GLU A 282 -22.70 -8.88 -3.92
C GLU A 282 -21.79 -10.09 -4.17
N PRO A 283 -21.91 -11.19 -3.38
CA PRO A 283 -21.09 -12.37 -3.62
C PRO A 283 -21.15 -12.89 -5.05
N TYR A 284 -20.00 -13.10 -5.65
CA TYR A 284 -19.85 -13.51 -7.04
C TYR A 284 -18.85 -14.67 -7.18
N LYS A 285 -18.87 -15.29 -8.37
CA LYS A 285 -17.93 -16.35 -8.72
C LYS A 285 -16.66 -15.72 -9.29
N LEU A 286 -15.50 -16.15 -8.76
CA LEU A 286 -14.19 -15.70 -9.17
C LEU A 286 -13.29 -16.91 -9.48
N GLY A 287 -13.24 -17.31 -10.76
CA GLY A 287 -12.60 -18.56 -11.15
C GLY A 287 -13.27 -19.79 -10.51
N ALA A 288 -12.52 -20.56 -9.75
CA ALA A 288 -13.03 -21.70 -8.97
C ALA A 288 -13.51 -21.27 -7.56
N SER A 289 -13.23 -20.03 -7.15
CA SER A 289 -13.55 -19.49 -5.83
C SER A 289 -14.81 -18.62 -5.88
N ARG A 290 -15.22 -18.17 -4.69
CA ARG A 290 -16.25 -17.14 -4.50
C ARG A 290 -15.59 -15.90 -3.87
N ALA A 291 -16.11 -14.75 -4.17
CA ALA A 291 -15.64 -13.51 -3.59
C ALA A 291 -16.79 -12.54 -3.32
N VAL A 292 -16.49 -11.50 -2.56
CA VAL A 292 -17.37 -10.35 -2.31
C VAL A 292 -16.52 -9.09 -2.23
N MET A 293 -17.03 -7.96 -2.72
CA MET A 293 -16.34 -6.68 -2.64
C MET A 293 -16.99 -5.76 -1.63
N ILE A 294 -16.22 -5.27 -0.67
CA ILE A 294 -16.66 -4.31 0.35
C ILE A 294 -15.87 -3.01 0.26
N GLU A 295 -16.40 -1.97 0.88
CA GLU A 295 -15.73 -0.67 0.97
C GLU A 295 -15.10 -0.50 2.35
N GLY A 296 -13.80 -0.18 2.36
CA GLY A 296 -13.07 0.18 3.56
C GLY A 296 -13.30 1.64 4.00
N PRO A 297 -12.72 2.07 5.14
CA PRO A 297 -13.04 3.34 5.78
C PRO A 297 -12.67 4.59 4.97
N SER A 298 -11.76 4.49 4.03
CA SER A 298 -11.35 5.58 3.13
C SER A 298 -11.60 5.25 1.67
N ARG A 299 -12.69 4.52 1.40
CA ARG A 299 -13.19 4.10 0.09
C ARG A 299 -12.30 3.10 -0.64
N GLU A 300 -11.36 2.47 0.05
CA GLU A 300 -10.64 1.34 -0.54
C GLU A 300 -11.59 0.21 -0.89
N ALA A 301 -11.40 -0.38 -2.06
CA ALA A 301 -12.09 -1.60 -2.46
C ALA A 301 -11.35 -2.80 -1.88
N LEU A 302 -12.04 -3.58 -1.06
CA LEU A 302 -11.52 -4.77 -0.40
C LEU A 302 -12.34 -5.98 -0.86
N GLU A 303 -11.67 -6.92 -1.49
CA GLU A 303 -12.25 -8.19 -1.90
C GLU A 303 -12.01 -9.24 -0.81
N LEU A 304 -13.03 -9.95 -0.39
CA LEU A 304 -12.87 -11.17 0.40
C LEU A 304 -13.01 -12.37 -0.52
N VAL A 305 -11.97 -13.19 -0.59
CA VAL A 305 -11.90 -14.37 -1.47
C VAL A 305 -11.94 -15.63 -0.62
N GLU A 306 -12.88 -16.53 -0.92
CA GLU A 306 -12.95 -17.83 -0.27
C GLU A 306 -11.82 -18.74 -0.78
N VAL A 307 -10.95 -19.16 0.11
CA VAL A 307 -9.89 -20.13 -0.16
C VAL A 307 -10.14 -21.39 0.64
N ARG A 308 -9.98 -22.56 0.01
CA ARG A 308 -10.18 -23.88 0.60
C ARG A 308 -8.86 -24.56 0.90
#